data_3df9dd6a96cdf8e23f0f2cdf6d51ebfe
#
_entry.id   3df9dd6a96cdf8e23f0f2cdf6d51ebfe
#
_cell.length_a   1.000
_cell.length_b   1.000
_cell.length_c   1.000
_cell.angle_alpha   90.00
_cell.angle_beta   90.00
_cell.angle_gamma   90.00
#
_symmetry.space_group_name_H-M   'P 1'
#
loop_
_entity.id
_entity.type
_entity.pdbx_description
1 polymer ?
#
loop_
_entity_poly.entity_id
_entity_poly.type
_entity_poly.pdbx_seq_one_letter_code
_entity_poly.pdbx_strand_id
1 'polypeptide(L)'
;MKKYIIHSLVILMTLLAFSTACSKFEEMGKNPYALYDAPSESFVHPIMFKTQYSLINVFRSSTALLMQYGVSTNSEVSSRVIDNYNIPEATTDDIWSTLYLQWGNAVQMHQKAIEENNPAMQAVALIIKSFLITHITDTYGDVPFKEAGQLVLRDDNDVYSTHYDTQKDIYRDVICMLENANEMLAVTERLKFSAVSDKVYNGEFDKWRRFGNSLYARVLMRIAMKVIEEDGGVLELDDKWEAVSVAQKLGELYNNYQNGSGDYPQMRSMEDRPMVPFSELNETEHTPFFTMTSGNWNTLAVSDVLVARMLDTDEKVDSDGITYHQYKPSKYNVLSPGSGRVEDPRYDSWWRKANGLPVHLLNDARVRFLDSDEHKSQAGNSRVGRMVRGKNPSTGIEETSAIWGKIYDLQNASAYPLMQYSELAFIYAEAGARGWISSISGFGGYMNLLKDGITQSILEWNPYVKVDDPMVVEYLNYCVNGALYSGQTFNSDNALEAILTHKWLAQFFIGIESWCDYRRTGYPLLKTNGPAAGNDQILPTRMRYPSDELYRNPQAYPEALDRWLGGTNNNKSDVWWAATAESYQTRLKGRQ
;
A
#
# COMPACT_ATOMS: atom_id res chain seq x y z
N MET A 1 76.58 -26.30 0.80
CA MET A 1 75.36 -26.69 0.04
C MET A 1 74.22 -27.16 0.97
N LYS A 2 74.33 -28.12 1.84
CA LYS A 2 73.22 -28.60 2.71
C LYS A 2 72.51 -27.50 3.54
N LYS A 3 73.23 -26.53 4.11
CA LYS A 3 72.64 -25.43 4.89
C LYS A 3 71.71 -24.51 4.07
N TYR A 4 72.11 -24.21 2.86
CA TYR A 4 71.28 -23.34 1.98
C TYR A 4 70.00 -24.05 1.49
N ILE A 5 70.04 -25.35 1.25
CA ILE A 5 68.88 -26.15 0.89
C ILE A 5 67.86 -26.18 2.04
N ILE A 6 68.28 -26.30 3.28
CA ILE A 6 67.46 -26.31 4.48
C ILE A 6 66.79 -24.93 4.67
N HIS A 7 67.53 -23.83 4.48
CA HIS A 7 66.96 -22.48 4.58
C HIS A 7 65.94 -22.19 3.47
N SER A 8 66.19 -22.64 2.23
CA SER A 8 65.23 -22.51 1.12
C SER A 8 63.96 -23.33 1.35
N LEU A 9 64.07 -24.53 1.95
CA LEU A 9 62.92 -25.36 2.30
C LEU A 9 62.07 -24.76 3.43
N VAL A 10 62.73 -24.16 4.43
CA VAL A 10 62.01 -23.46 5.52
C VAL A 10 61.29 -22.21 5.02
N ILE A 11 61.94 -21.44 4.13
CA ILE A 11 61.30 -20.27 3.51
C ILE A 11 60.11 -20.69 2.62
N LEU A 12 60.23 -21.78 1.87
CA LEU A 12 59.14 -22.30 1.07
C LEU A 12 57.96 -22.82 1.91
N MET A 13 58.24 -23.50 3.04
CA MET A 13 57.22 -23.94 3.99
C MET A 13 56.53 -22.78 4.72
N THR A 14 57.24 -21.70 5.04
CA THR A 14 56.63 -20.51 5.63
C THR A 14 55.77 -19.78 4.62
N LEU A 15 56.16 -19.64 3.36
CA LEU A 15 55.35 -19.06 2.28
C LEU A 15 54.08 -19.87 2.02
N LEU A 16 54.15 -21.20 2.04
CA LEU A 16 52.99 -22.08 1.92
C LEU A 16 52.02 -21.98 3.14
N ALA A 17 52.58 -21.79 4.35
CA ALA A 17 51.77 -21.60 5.54
C ALA A 17 51.05 -20.23 5.56
N PHE A 18 51.64 -19.19 4.98
CA PHE A 18 51.00 -17.88 4.83
C PHE A 18 49.90 -17.88 3.80
N SER A 19 50.02 -18.64 2.70
CA SER A 19 48.95 -18.73 1.69
C SER A 19 47.70 -19.48 2.18
N THR A 20 47.86 -20.45 3.08
CA THR A 20 46.74 -21.16 3.71
C THR A 20 46.11 -20.37 4.88
N ALA A 21 46.83 -19.41 5.47
CA ALA A 21 46.30 -18.53 6.50
C ALA A 21 45.38 -17.44 5.92
N CYS A 22 45.71 -16.92 4.71
CA CYS A 22 44.87 -15.94 4.05
C CYS A 22 43.49 -16.51 3.67
N SER A 23 43.40 -17.72 3.12
CA SER A 23 42.11 -18.33 2.78
C SER A 23 41.25 -18.64 4.01
N LYS A 24 41.84 -18.98 5.15
CA LYS A 24 41.12 -19.13 6.42
C LYS A 24 40.65 -17.80 7.00
N PHE A 25 41.32 -16.70 6.71
CA PHE A 25 40.93 -15.37 7.17
C PHE A 25 39.77 -14.83 6.38
N GLU A 26 39.71 -15.09 5.07
CA GLU A 26 38.55 -14.81 4.23
C GLU A 26 37.33 -15.64 4.65
N GLU A 27 37.52 -16.89 5.01
CA GLU A 27 36.46 -17.78 5.50
C GLU A 27 35.93 -17.36 6.88
N MET A 28 36.80 -16.88 7.77
CA MET A 28 36.39 -16.33 9.08
C MET A 28 35.78 -14.94 9.01
N GLY A 29 36.05 -14.18 7.95
CA GLY A 29 35.44 -12.87 7.68
C GLY A 29 34.04 -12.97 7.09
N LYS A 30 33.67 -14.14 6.59
CA LYS A 30 32.31 -14.37 6.09
C LYS A 30 31.34 -14.49 7.28
N ASN A 31 30.36 -13.61 7.34
CA ASN A 31 29.31 -13.72 8.34
C ASN A 31 28.62 -15.10 8.17
N PRO A 32 28.71 -16.03 9.17
CA PRO A 32 28.13 -17.37 9.04
C PRO A 32 26.60 -17.35 8.92
N TYR A 33 25.97 -16.19 9.15
CA TYR A 33 24.53 -15.96 8.98
C TYR A 33 24.17 -15.23 7.67
N ALA A 34 25.18 -14.87 6.86
CA ALA A 34 24.93 -14.30 5.55
C ALA A 34 24.66 -15.44 4.55
N LEU A 35 23.54 -15.36 3.85
CA LEU A 35 23.10 -16.35 2.85
C LEU A 35 23.87 -16.17 1.52
N TYR A 36 25.21 -16.26 1.54
CA TYR A 36 26.04 -16.05 0.35
C TYR A 36 25.75 -17.03 -0.80
N ASP A 37 25.22 -18.21 -0.48
CA ASP A 37 24.92 -19.29 -1.44
C ASP A 37 23.44 -19.70 -1.47
N ALA A 38 22.54 -18.86 -0.97
CA ALA A 38 21.12 -19.16 -1.02
C ALA A 38 20.60 -19.09 -2.44
N PRO A 39 19.80 -20.06 -2.89
CA PRO A 39 19.18 -20.01 -4.20
C PRO A 39 18.19 -18.83 -4.30
N SER A 40 18.01 -18.29 -5.51
CA SER A 40 17.16 -17.12 -5.76
C SER A 40 15.75 -17.26 -5.19
N GLU A 41 15.17 -18.45 -5.24
CA GLU A 41 13.83 -18.71 -4.70
C GLU A 41 13.69 -18.49 -3.18
N SER A 42 14.77 -18.67 -2.42
CA SER A 42 14.76 -18.54 -0.94
C SER A 42 14.57 -17.10 -0.46
N PHE A 43 14.75 -16.12 -1.34
CA PHE A 43 14.52 -14.70 -1.06
C PHE A 43 13.04 -14.28 -1.11
N VAL A 44 12.18 -15.04 -1.83
CA VAL A 44 10.79 -14.64 -2.10
C VAL A 44 10.02 -14.41 -0.81
N HIS A 45 9.92 -15.43 0.05
CA HIS A 45 9.13 -15.30 1.27
C HIS A 45 9.65 -14.24 2.24
N PRO A 46 10.95 -14.16 2.58
CA PRO A 46 11.45 -13.13 3.47
C PRO A 46 11.19 -11.70 2.98
N ILE A 47 11.40 -11.42 1.68
CA ILE A 47 11.15 -10.11 1.10
C ILE A 47 9.66 -9.77 1.20
N MET A 48 8.79 -10.66 0.74
CA MET A 48 7.35 -10.41 0.70
C MET A 48 6.75 -10.27 2.10
N PHE A 49 7.18 -11.12 3.05
CA PHE A 49 6.76 -11.05 4.44
C PHE A 49 7.16 -9.71 5.10
N LYS A 50 8.44 -9.33 4.99
CA LYS A 50 8.93 -8.08 5.59
C LYS A 50 8.31 -6.85 4.94
N THR A 51 8.11 -6.87 3.63
CA THR A 51 7.41 -5.80 2.91
C THR A 51 5.98 -5.64 3.40
N GLN A 52 5.23 -6.74 3.47
CA GLN A 52 3.86 -6.73 3.99
C GLN A 52 3.79 -6.22 5.43
N TYR A 53 4.65 -6.73 6.31
CA TYR A 53 4.73 -6.29 7.70
C TYR A 53 4.99 -4.78 7.81
N SER A 54 5.88 -4.26 6.95
CA SER A 54 6.20 -2.83 6.89
C SER A 54 5.00 -2.01 6.42
N LEU A 55 4.32 -2.43 5.36
CA LEU A 55 3.15 -1.71 4.83
C LEU A 55 2.00 -1.64 5.85
N ILE A 56 1.78 -2.70 6.65
CA ILE A 56 0.82 -2.67 7.75
C ILE A 56 1.23 -1.64 8.82
N ASN A 57 2.51 -1.58 9.14
CA ASN A 57 3.02 -0.58 10.09
C ASN A 57 2.91 0.85 9.54
N VAL A 58 3.19 1.05 8.24
CA VAL A 58 2.98 2.34 7.55
C VAL A 58 1.51 2.74 7.60
N PHE A 59 0.59 1.81 7.34
CA PHE A 59 -0.84 2.08 7.48
C PHE A 59 -1.16 2.59 8.89
N ARG A 60 -0.78 1.85 9.91
CA ARG A 60 -1.04 2.20 11.30
C ARG A 60 -0.42 3.52 11.71
N SER A 61 0.86 3.74 11.38
CA SER A 61 1.63 4.88 11.87
C SER A 61 1.40 6.17 11.08
N SER A 62 0.88 6.09 9.86
CA SER A 62 0.75 7.27 9.01
C SER A 62 -0.48 7.28 8.11
N THR A 63 -0.63 6.33 7.19
CA THR A 63 -1.64 6.48 6.12
C THR A 63 -3.07 6.31 6.59
N ALA A 64 -3.34 5.57 7.69
CA ALA A 64 -4.66 5.52 8.28
C ALA A 64 -5.13 6.89 8.79
N LEU A 65 -4.19 7.68 9.31
CA LEU A 65 -4.43 9.02 9.82
C LEU A 65 -4.54 10.05 8.69
N LEU A 66 -3.59 10.02 7.74
CA LEU A 66 -3.60 10.91 6.57
C LEU A 66 -4.85 10.73 5.73
N MET A 67 -5.27 9.48 5.49
CA MET A 67 -6.44 9.15 4.69
C MET A 67 -7.75 9.14 5.50
N GLN A 68 -7.70 9.60 6.74
CA GLN A 68 -8.86 9.79 7.62
C GLN A 68 -9.72 8.53 7.80
N TYR A 69 -9.10 7.35 7.75
CA TYR A 69 -9.75 6.13 8.22
C TYR A 69 -9.91 6.13 9.73
N GLY A 70 -8.95 6.72 10.42
CA GLY A 70 -8.94 6.89 11.85
C GLY A 70 -8.35 8.22 12.30
N VAL A 71 -8.50 8.50 13.58
CA VAL A 71 -7.96 9.67 14.28
C VAL A 71 -7.27 9.19 15.55
N SER A 72 -6.12 9.77 15.89
CA SER A 72 -5.43 9.43 17.12
C SER A 72 -6.21 9.89 18.36
N THR A 73 -6.38 8.98 19.32
CA THR A 73 -6.97 9.30 20.63
C THR A 73 -5.91 9.64 21.68
N ASN A 74 -4.63 9.46 21.36
CA ASN A 74 -3.55 9.64 22.31
C ASN A 74 -3.37 11.11 22.67
N SER A 75 -3.24 11.40 23.96
CA SER A 75 -2.92 12.73 24.45
C SER A 75 -1.44 13.07 24.31
N GLU A 76 -0.59 12.11 24.04
CA GLU A 76 0.85 12.33 23.88
C GLU A 76 1.27 12.74 22.45
N VAL A 77 2.32 13.54 22.35
CA VAL A 77 2.58 14.48 21.27
C VAL A 77 2.87 13.85 19.90
N SER A 78 3.39 12.61 19.82
CA SER A 78 3.96 12.10 18.58
C SER A 78 2.96 11.59 17.53
N SER A 79 1.89 10.91 17.92
CA SER A 79 0.91 10.38 16.96
C SER A 79 -0.10 11.42 16.46
N ARG A 80 -0.36 12.47 17.27
CA ARG A 80 -1.23 13.59 16.92
C ARG A 80 -0.68 14.50 15.83
N VAL A 81 0.62 14.48 15.68
CA VAL A 81 1.33 15.34 14.74
C VAL A 81 0.95 14.94 13.31
N ILE A 82 0.73 13.63 13.07
CA ILE A 82 0.36 13.12 11.73
C ILE A 82 -1.09 13.46 11.39
N ASP A 83 -2.03 13.34 12.33
CA ASP A 83 -3.42 13.81 12.15
C ASP A 83 -3.48 15.28 11.73
N ASN A 84 -2.50 16.07 12.17
CA ASN A 84 -2.37 17.49 11.87
C ASN A 84 -1.38 17.75 10.73
N TYR A 85 -1.08 16.75 9.92
CA TYR A 85 -0.21 16.82 8.73
C TYR A 85 1.26 17.15 9.04
N ASN A 86 1.71 16.95 10.25
CA ASN A 86 3.11 17.08 10.61
C ASN A 86 3.72 15.70 10.83
N ILE A 87 4.46 15.20 9.84
CA ILE A 87 5.03 13.85 9.85
C ILE A 87 6.36 13.87 10.59
N PRO A 88 6.51 13.10 11.69
CA PRO A 88 7.78 12.97 12.38
C PRO A 88 8.85 12.37 11.48
N GLU A 89 10.08 12.79 11.67
CA GLU A 89 11.24 12.30 10.92
C GLU A 89 11.42 10.78 11.11
N ALA A 90 11.30 10.30 12.34
CA ALA A 90 11.41 8.88 12.63
C ALA A 90 10.42 8.00 11.82
N THR A 91 9.22 8.50 11.53
CA THR A 91 8.26 7.78 10.67
C THR A 91 8.78 7.66 9.24
N THR A 92 9.35 8.74 8.72
CA THR A 92 9.95 8.79 7.39
C THR A 92 11.15 7.86 7.28
N ASP A 93 12.04 7.86 8.29
CA ASP A 93 13.26 7.06 8.32
C ASP A 93 12.95 5.56 8.40
N ASP A 94 11.96 5.18 9.20
CA ASP A 94 11.52 3.79 9.32
C ASP A 94 10.98 3.24 7.98
N ILE A 95 10.18 4.02 7.27
CA ILE A 95 9.63 3.63 5.95
C ILE A 95 10.77 3.47 4.95
N TRP A 96 11.66 4.46 4.87
CA TRP A 96 12.82 4.46 3.97
C TRP A 96 13.72 3.25 4.20
N SER A 97 14.21 3.11 5.42
CA SER A 97 15.17 2.06 5.75
C SER A 97 14.60 0.67 5.54
N THR A 98 13.34 0.45 5.89
CA THR A 98 12.72 -0.88 5.76
C THR A 98 12.48 -1.25 4.30
N LEU A 99 11.97 -0.33 3.48
CA LEU A 99 11.73 -0.60 2.06
C LEU A 99 13.03 -0.76 1.28
N TYR A 100 14.06 0.06 1.57
CA TYR A 100 15.36 -0.08 0.90
C TYR A 100 16.11 -1.35 1.30
N LEU A 101 15.93 -1.84 2.53
CA LEU A 101 16.47 -3.15 2.91
C LEU A 101 15.88 -4.26 2.04
N GLN A 102 14.55 -4.22 1.79
CA GLN A 102 13.91 -5.22 0.93
C GLN A 102 14.28 -5.01 -0.55
N TRP A 103 14.49 -3.76 -0.98
CA TRP A 103 15.01 -3.47 -2.31
C TRP A 103 16.37 -4.11 -2.55
N GLY A 104 17.31 -3.96 -1.61
CA GLY A 104 18.63 -4.61 -1.69
C GLY A 104 18.54 -6.13 -1.80
N ASN A 105 17.66 -6.74 -1.00
CA ASN A 105 17.40 -8.18 -1.07
C ASN A 105 16.81 -8.59 -2.43
N ALA A 106 15.91 -7.79 -3.02
CA ALA A 106 15.32 -8.07 -4.33
C ALA A 106 16.33 -7.90 -5.48
N VAL A 107 17.26 -6.94 -5.37
CA VAL A 107 18.40 -6.81 -6.30
C VAL A 107 19.28 -8.05 -6.24
N GLN A 108 19.62 -8.52 -5.05
CA GLN A 108 20.41 -9.74 -4.85
C GLN A 108 19.69 -10.98 -5.39
N MET A 109 18.39 -11.12 -5.11
CA MET A 109 17.54 -12.19 -5.65
C MET A 109 17.61 -12.23 -7.19
N HIS A 110 17.45 -11.07 -7.83
CA HIS A 110 17.50 -10.96 -9.29
C HIS A 110 18.86 -11.39 -9.85
N GLN A 111 19.95 -10.92 -9.24
CA GLN A 111 21.30 -11.29 -9.62
C GLN A 111 21.55 -12.81 -9.49
N LYS A 112 21.10 -13.41 -8.38
CA LYS A 112 21.18 -14.87 -8.19
C LYS A 112 20.40 -15.64 -9.24
N ALA A 113 19.20 -15.18 -9.60
CA ALA A 113 18.40 -15.80 -10.67
C ALA A 113 19.10 -15.72 -12.04
N ILE A 114 19.88 -14.67 -12.31
CA ILE A 114 20.73 -14.55 -13.50
C ILE A 114 21.86 -15.58 -13.45
N GLU A 115 22.60 -15.67 -12.35
CA GLU A 115 23.69 -16.64 -12.12
C GLU A 115 23.21 -18.09 -12.27
N GLU A 116 21.98 -18.39 -11.81
CA GLU A 116 21.32 -19.69 -11.95
C GLU A 116 20.80 -19.97 -13.35
N ASN A 117 20.85 -19.00 -14.28
CA ASN A 117 20.21 -19.09 -15.58
C ASN A 117 18.72 -19.47 -15.48
N ASN A 118 18.00 -18.87 -14.53
CA ASN A 118 16.60 -19.15 -14.25
C ASN A 118 15.71 -17.95 -14.65
N PRO A 119 15.22 -17.88 -15.90
CA PRO A 119 14.41 -16.75 -16.37
C PRO A 119 13.10 -16.59 -15.61
N ALA A 120 12.49 -17.69 -15.13
CA ALA A 120 11.26 -17.62 -14.36
C ALA A 120 11.46 -16.93 -13.00
N MET A 121 12.57 -17.22 -12.31
CA MET A 121 12.92 -16.54 -11.07
C MET A 121 13.38 -15.10 -11.30
N GLN A 122 14.05 -14.80 -12.43
CA GLN A 122 14.33 -13.42 -12.82
C GLN A 122 13.04 -12.63 -12.95
N ALA A 123 12.02 -13.18 -13.60
CA ALA A 123 10.72 -12.54 -13.76
C ALA A 123 10.02 -12.28 -12.41
N VAL A 124 10.02 -13.25 -11.49
CA VAL A 124 9.49 -13.06 -10.13
C VAL A 124 10.24 -11.93 -9.41
N ALA A 125 11.57 -11.89 -9.52
CA ALA A 125 12.37 -10.82 -8.94
C ALA A 125 12.06 -9.45 -9.56
N LEU A 126 11.82 -9.36 -10.88
CA LEU A 126 11.41 -8.12 -11.54
C LEU A 126 10.04 -7.63 -11.06
N ILE A 127 9.08 -8.53 -10.84
CA ILE A 127 7.77 -8.17 -10.28
C ILE A 127 7.91 -7.63 -8.85
N ILE A 128 8.71 -8.30 -8.00
CA ILE A 128 8.97 -7.86 -6.63
C ILE A 128 9.70 -6.51 -6.62
N LYS A 129 10.71 -6.33 -7.47
CA LYS A 129 11.43 -5.05 -7.63
C LYS A 129 10.47 -3.94 -8.07
N SER A 130 9.60 -4.20 -9.05
CA SER A 130 8.60 -3.23 -9.51
C SER A 130 7.64 -2.82 -8.38
N PHE A 131 7.19 -3.78 -7.57
CA PHE A 131 6.34 -3.51 -6.42
C PHE A 131 7.04 -2.64 -5.36
N LEU A 132 8.28 -2.98 -5.02
CA LEU A 132 9.04 -2.25 -3.99
C LEU A 132 9.39 -0.83 -4.42
N ILE A 133 9.93 -0.66 -5.63
CA ILE A 133 10.39 0.65 -6.07
C ILE A 133 9.24 1.63 -6.31
N THR A 134 8.07 1.14 -6.76
CA THR A 134 6.89 1.99 -6.86
C THR A 134 6.48 2.53 -5.50
N HIS A 135 6.49 1.70 -4.44
CA HIS A 135 6.19 2.16 -3.08
C HIS A 135 7.22 3.18 -2.56
N ILE A 136 8.49 2.98 -2.86
CA ILE A 136 9.56 3.91 -2.46
C ILE A 136 9.39 5.25 -3.19
N THR A 137 9.33 5.24 -4.52
CA THR A 137 9.23 6.48 -5.29
C THR A 137 7.88 7.18 -5.09
N ASP A 138 6.79 6.44 -4.89
CA ASP A 138 5.49 7.02 -4.56
C ASP A 138 5.49 7.74 -3.21
N THR A 139 6.31 7.28 -2.28
CA THR A 139 6.42 7.87 -0.96
C THR A 139 7.30 9.12 -0.96
N TYR A 140 8.40 9.12 -1.71
CA TYR A 140 9.45 10.15 -1.60
C TYR A 140 9.64 10.99 -2.86
N GLY A 141 9.20 10.57 -4.04
CA GLY A 141 9.47 11.19 -5.34
C GLY A 141 10.72 10.62 -6.00
N ASP A 142 11.64 11.48 -6.44
CA ASP A 142 12.93 11.05 -6.99
C ASP A 142 13.73 10.33 -5.91
N VAL A 143 14.29 9.15 -6.24
CA VAL A 143 14.97 8.30 -5.25
C VAL A 143 16.14 7.54 -5.88
N PRO A 144 17.14 7.11 -5.12
CA PRO A 144 18.16 6.18 -5.60
C PRO A 144 17.52 4.87 -6.11
N PHE A 145 17.77 4.52 -7.37
CA PHE A 145 17.17 3.35 -7.99
C PHE A 145 18.18 2.48 -8.73
N LYS A 146 18.76 2.96 -9.83
CA LYS A 146 19.61 2.15 -10.70
C LYS A 146 20.87 1.65 -9.99
N GLU A 147 21.48 2.50 -9.18
CA GLU A 147 22.67 2.18 -8.41
C GLU A 147 22.37 1.60 -7.03
N ALA A 148 21.15 1.82 -6.52
CA ALA A 148 20.77 1.38 -5.19
C ALA A 148 20.73 -0.15 -5.08
N GLY A 149 21.32 -0.70 -4.03
CA GLY A 149 21.44 -2.15 -3.81
C GLY A 149 22.61 -2.81 -4.55
N GLN A 150 23.32 -2.10 -5.44
CA GLN A 150 24.47 -2.66 -6.18
C GLN A 150 25.68 -2.93 -5.28
N LEU A 151 25.78 -2.26 -4.14
CA LEU A 151 26.86 -2.49 -3.16
C LEU A 151 26.90 -3.93 -2.65
N VAL A 152 25.74 -4.59 -2.55
CA VAL A 152 25.65 -5.99 -2.12
C VAL A 152 26.32 -6.92 -3.15
N LEU A 153 26.49 -6.46 -4.38
CA LEU A 153 27.06 -7.20 -5.50
C LEU A 153 28.54 -6.88 -5.76
N ARG A 154 29.14 -5.96 -4.97
CA ARG A 154 30.52 -5.48 -5.15
C ARG A 154 31.40 -5.89 -3.97
N ASP A 155 32.62 -6.27 -4.26
CA ASP A 155 33.65 -6.64 -3.26
C ASP A 155 34.45 -5.42 -2.75
N ASP A 156 34.17 -4.21 -3.24
CA ASP A 156 34.91 -3.02 -2.85
C ASP A 156 34.20 -2.24 -1.72
N ASN A 157 35.00 -1.69 -0.80
CA ASN A 157 34.53 -0.92 0.36
C ASN A 157 34.48 0.59 0.11
N ASP A 158 34.43 1.03 -1.14
CA ASP A 158 34.38 2.44 -1.45
C ASP A 158 33.04 3.06 -1.00
N VAL A 159 33.10 4.27 -0.48
CA VAL A 159 31.90 5.04 -0.09
C VAL A 159 31.19 5.47 -1.36
N TYR A 160 30.00 4.94 -1.59
CA TYR A 160 29.22 5.23 -2.78
C TYR A 160 28.14 6.28 -2.49
N SER A 161 28.18 7.34 -3.28
CA SER A 161 27.08 8.27 -3.45
C SER A 161 26.23 7.75 -4.59
N THR A 162 25.00 7.33 -4.29
CA THR A 162 24.05 6.86 -5.31
C THR A 162 23.24 8.03 -5.86
N HIS A 163 23.11 8.12 -7.18
CA HIS A 163 22.28 9.15 -7.80
C HIS A 163 20.80 8.93 -7.49
N TYR A 164 20.04 10.03 -7.39
CA TYR A 164 18.60 10.01 -7.33
C TYR A 164 18.06 10.01 -8.76
N ASP A 165 17.48 8.91 -9.16
CA ASP A 165 16.79 8.79 -10.44
C ASP A 165 15.48 9.58 -10.41
N THR A 166 15.05 10.15 -11.54
CA THR A 166 13.77 10.86 -11.59
C THR A 166 12.62 9.88 -11.47
N GLN A 167 11.54 10.28 -10.82
CA GLN A 167 10.36 9.42 -10.71
C GLN A 167 9.83 8.98 -12.08
N LYS A 168 9.88 9.86 -13.08
CA LYS A 168 9.49 9.53 -14.48
C LYS A 168 10.34 8.40 -15.05
N ASP A 169 11.66 8.46 -14.89
CA ASP A 169 12.57 7.42 -15.37
C ASP A 169 12.38 6.10 -14.61
N ILE A 170 12.14 6.17 -13.30
CA ILE A 170 11.82 4.98 -12.49
C ILE A 170 10.57 4.28 -13.03
N TYR A 171 9.51 5.03 -13.35
CA TYR A 171 8.29 4.45 -13.91
C TYR A 171 8.48 3.86 -15.31
N ARG A 172 9.34 4.45 -16.15
CA ARG A 172 9.75 3.87 -17.44
C ARG A 172 10.39 2.50 -17.24
N ASP A 173 11.36 2.42 -16.33
CA ASP A 173 12.06 1.17 -16.03
C ASP A 173 11.12 0.13 -15.37
N VAL A 174 10.18 0.55 -14.53
CA VAL A 174 9.15 -0.34 -13.94
C VAL A 174 8.28 -0.96 -15.03
N ILE A 175 7.84 -0.20 -16.02
CA ILE A 175 7.06 -0.72 -17.15
C ILE A 175 7.90 -1.75 -17.92
N CYS A 176 9.16 -1.45 -18.23
CA CYS A 176 10.06 -2.38 -18.89
C CYS A 176 10.28 -3.67 -18.08
N MET A 177 10.42 -3.55 -16.74
CA MET A 177 10.54 -4.72 -15.86
C MET A 177 9.30 -5.60 -15.91
N LEU A 178 8.10 -5.01 -15.90
CA LEU A 178 6.83 -5.76 -15.93
C LEU A 178 6.57 -6.42 -17.28
N GLU A 179 6.90 -5.75 -18.40
CA GLU A 179 6.84 -6.34 -19.74
C GLU A 179 7.80 -7.53 -19.86
N ASN A 180 9.05 -7.38 -19.43
CA ASN A 180 10.03 -8.45 -19.42
C ASN A 180 9.58 -9.64 -18.56
N ALA A 181 9.04 -9.37 -17.38
CA ALA A 181 8.51 -10.40 -16.48
C ALA A 181 7.35 -11.16 -17.12
N ASN A 182 6.43 -10.45 -17.77
CA ASN A 182 5.30 -11.06 -18.47
C ASN A 182 5.76 -12.00 -19.59
N GLU A 183 6.73 -11.56 -20.44
CA GLU A 183 7.29 -12.39 -21.51
C GLU A 183 7.98 -13.66 -20.97
N MET A 184 8.85 -13.51 -19.96
CA MET A 184 9.57 -14.64 -19.36
C MET A 184 8.62 -15.67 -18.74
N LEU A 185 7.53 -15.21 -18.10
CA LEU A 185 6.57 -16.10 -17.48
C LEU A 185 5.56 -16.70 -18.46
N ALA A 186 5.38 -16.12 -19.64
CA ALA A 186 4.47 -16.66 -20.64
C ALA A 186 4.84 -18.09 -21.10
N VAL A 187 6.12 -18.42 -21.07
CA VAL A 187 6.64 -19.75 -21.46
C VAL A 187 6.74 -20.72 -20.29
N THR A 188 6.46 -20.27 -19.04
CA THR A 188 6.69 -21.05 -17.81
C THR A 188 5.42 -21.30 -16.99
N GLU A 189 4.24 -20.96 -17.50
CA GLU A 189 2.96 -20.99 -16.78
C GLU A 189 2.65 -22.29 -16.00
N ARG A 190 3.15 -23.43 -16.46
CA ARG A 190 2.90 -24.74 -15.84
C ARG A 190 4.00 -25.21 -14.90
N LEU A 191 5.08 -24.44 -14.78
CA LEU A 191 6.17 -24.78 -13.88
C LEU A 191 5.89 -24.22 -12.49
N LYS A 192 6.54 -24.81 -11.49
CA LYS A 192 6.47 -24.37 -10.09
C LYS A 192 7.87 -24.41 -9.50
N PHE A 193 8.12 -23.54 -8.54
CA PHE A 193 9.27 -23.62 -7.65
C PHE A 193 8.85 -24.05 -6.23
N SER A 194 9.74 -24.00 -5.26
CA SER A 194 9.47 -24.51 -3.93
C SER A 194 8.35 -23.74 -3.21
N ALA A 195 7.29 -24.44 -2.81
CA ALA A 195 6.23 -23.87 -1.97
C ALA A 195 6.72 -23.45 -0.57
N VAL A 196 7.86 -23.97 -0.12
CA VAL A 196 8.49 -23.54 1.14
C VAL A 196 9.12 -22.16 0.97
N SER A 197 9.70 -21.91 -0.20
CA SER A 197 10.31 -20.64 -0.56
C SER A 197 9.28 -19.57 -0.93
N ASP A 198 8.08 -19.96 -1.38
CA ASP A 198 7.00 -19.06 -1.77
C ASP A 198 5.70 -19.36 -1.05
N LYS A 199 5.46 -18.69 0.04
CA LYS A 199 4.19 -18.79 0.76
C LYS A 199 3.09 -17.85 0.22
N VAL A 200 3.40 -17.02 -0.79
CA VAL A 200 2.41 -16.16 -1.45
C VAL A 200 1.54 -16.99 -2.39
N TYR A 201 2.18 -17.75 -3.28
CA TYR A 201 1.51 -18.49 -4.34
C TYR A 201 1.89 -19.99 -4.40
N ASN A 202 2.57 -20.50 -3.37
CA ASN A 202 3.04 -21.89 -3.33
C ASN A 202 3.91 -22.26 -4.55
N GLY A 203 4.70 -21.34 -5.05
CA GLY A 203 5.59 -21.52 -6.18
C GLY A 203 4.92 -21.48 -7.55
N GLU A 204 3.67 -21.05 -7.66
CA GLU A 204 2.93 -21.02 -8.92
C GLU A 204 3.30 -19.79 -9.77
N PHE A 205 4.15 -19.97 -10.79
CA PHE A 205 4.56 -18.90 -11.70
C PHE A 205 3.40 -18.23 -12.43
N ASP A 206 2.35 -18.96 -12.77
CA ASP A 206 1.13 -18.42 -13.38
C ASP A 206 0.47 -17.34 -12.49
N LYS A 207 0.41 -17.55 -11.17
CA LYS A 207 -0.11 -16.54 -10.24
C LYS A 207 0.81 -15.34 -10.11
N TRP A 208 2.12 -15.55 -10.14
CA TRP A 208 3.08 -14.45 -10.19
C TRP A 208 2.92 -13.60 -11.46
N ARG A 209 2.71 -14.24 -12.62
CA ARG A 209 2.42 -13.55 -13.87
C ARG A 209 1.14 -12.71 -13.79
N ARG A 210 0.07 -13.29 -13.24
CA ARG A 210 -1.19 -12.56 -13.02
C ARG A 210 -1.01 -11.39 -12.08
N PHE A 211 -0.28 -11.55 -11.00
CA PHE A 211 0.03 -10.44 -10.10
C PHE A 211 0.85 -9.34 -10.81
N GLY A 212 1.89 -9.70 -11.55
CA GLY A 212 2.70 -8.75 -12.32
C GLY A 212 1.86 -7.92 -13.29
N ASN A 213 0.96 -8.56 -14.05
CA ASN A 213 0.08 -7.85 -14.98
C ASN A 213 -1.02 -7.02 -14.28
N SER A 214 -1.47 -7.45 -13.10
CA SER A 214 -2.38 -6.65 -12.26
C SER A 214 -1.68 -5.42 -11.69
N LEU A 215 -0.43 -5.58 -11.25
CA LEU A 215 0.43 -4.47 -10.84
C LEU A 215 0.69 -3.51 -12.01
N TYR A 216 0.84 -4.02 -13.21
CA TYR A 216 1.01 -3.20 -14.41
C TYR A 216 -0.20 -2.28 -14.64
N ALA A 217 -1.42 -2.78 -14.49
CA ALA A 217 -2.63 -1.94 -14.56
C ALA A 217 -2.62 -0.83 -13.49
N ARG A 218 -2.20 -1.13 -12.24
CA ARG A 218 -2.02 -0.14 -11.17
C ARG A 218 -0.98 0.91 -11.55
N VAL A 219 0.18 0.48 -12.04
CA VAL A 219 1.30 1.36 -12.45
C VAL A 219 0.86 2.32 -13.55
N LEU A 220 0.20 1.82 -14.59
CA LEU A 220 -0.32 2.66 -15.68
C LEU A 220 -1.37 3.65 -15.18
N MET A 221 -2.32 3.20 -14.35
CA MET A 221 -3.33 4.08 -13.76
C MET A 221 -2.70 5.19 -12.92
N ARG A 222 -1.60 4.89 -12.21
CA ARG A 222 -0.87 5.85 -11.39
C ARG A 222 -0.37 7.04 -12.19
N ILE A 223 0.23 6.78 -13.34
CA ILE A 223 0.90 7.79 -14.15
C ILE A 223 0.01 8.37 -15.27
N ALA A 224 -1.14 7.74 -15.55
CA ALA A 224 -1.93 8.02 -16.75
C ALA A 224 -2.28 9.50 -16.91
N MET A 225 -2.79 10.15 -15.86
CA MET A 225 -3.18 11.57 -15.91
C MET A 225 -1.99 12.46 -16.27
N LYS A 226 -0.84 12.20 -15.66
CA LYS A 226 0.39 12.98 -15.89
C LYS A 226 0.95 12.78 -17.29
N VAL A 227 1.05 11.54 -17.73
CA VAL A 227 1.52 11.22 -19.09
C VAL A 227 0.58 11.78 -20.16
N ILE A 228 -0.73 11.78 -19.93
CA ILE A 228 -1.70 12.39 -20.85
C ILE A 228 -1.52 13.91 -20.88
N GLU A 229 -1.30 14.56 -19.74
CA GLU A 229 -1.13 16.01 -19.65
C GLU A 229 0.20 16.48 -20.26
N GLU A 230 1.30 15.80 -20.00
CA GLU A 230 2.64 16.23 -20.43
C GLU A 230 3.06 15.68 -21.80
N ASP A 231 2.80 14.38 -22.03
CA ASP A 231 3.35 13.63 -23.16
C ASP A 231 2.27 13.19 -24.17
N GLY A 232 1.06 13.74 -24.08
CA GLY A 232 -0.05 13.39 -24.99
C GLY A 232 -0.52 11.94 -24.85
N GLY A 233 -0.22 11.28 -23.73
CA GLY A 233 -0.65 9.91 -23.42
C GLY A 233 0.34 8.82 -23.85
N VAL A 234 1.52 9.19 -24.35
CA VAL A 234 2.56 8.25 -24.80
C VAL A 234 3.82 8.46 -23.97
N LEU A 235 4.24 7.44 -23.23
CA LEU A 235 5.49 7.44 -22.48
C LEU A 235 6.55 6.70 -23.29
N GLU A 236 7.65 7.40 -23.63
CA GLU A 236 8.82 6.77 -24.26
C GLU A 236 9.51 5.85 -23.26
N LEU A 237 9.90 4.68 -23.71
CA LEU A 237 10.59 3.66 -22.94
C LEU A 237 12.04 3.51 -23.40
N ASP A 238 12.68 2.43 -23.00
CA ASP A 238 14.02 2.10 -23.46
C ASP A 238 14.02 1.40 -24.85
N ASP A 239 15.23 1.11 -25.36
CA ASP A 239 15.46 0.60 -26.71
C ASP A 239 14.66 -0.66 -27.10
N LYS A 240 14.24 -1.48 -26.12
CA LYS A 240 13.52 -2.73 -26.41
C LYS A 240 12.03 -2.50 -26.69
N TRP A 241 11.40 -1.59 -25.94
CA TRP A 241 9.97 -1.41 -25.94
C TRP A 241 9.49 -0.13 -26.65
N GLU A 242 10.41 0.74 -27.05
CA GLU A 242 10.22 2.04 -27.71
C GLU A 242 9.28 2.98 -26.91
N ALA A 243 7.99 2.70 -26.87
CA ALA A 243 7.03 3.54 -26.18
C ALA A 243 5.77 2.77 -25.76
N VAL A 244 5.04 3.30 -24.74
CA VAL A 244 3.73 2.81 -24.34
C VAL A 244 2.68 3.91 -24.39
N SER A 245 1.60 3.67 -25.14
CA SER A 245 0.37 4.47 -25.02
C SER A 245 -0.42 3.99 -23.81
N VAL A 246 -0.53 4.84 -22.78
CA VAL A 246 -1.12 4.47 -21.49
C VAL A 246 -2.58 4.03 -21.64
N ALA A 247 -3.38 4.80 -22.39
CA ALA A 247 -4.80 4.48 -22.61
C ALA A 247 -4.98 3.20 -23.43
N GLN A 248 -4.17 3.00 -24.48
CA GLN A 248 -4.21 1.78 -25.30
C GLN A 248 -3.82 0.55 -24.50
N LYS A 249 -2.74 0.63 -23.69
CA LYS A 249 -2.28 -0.49 -22.87
C LYS A 249 -3.29 -0.83 -21.77
N LEU A 250 -3.92 0.17 -21.12
CA LEU A 250 -5.02 -0.07 -20.19
C LEU A 250 -6.20 -0.78 -20.88
N GLY A 251 -6.53 -0.43 -22.13
CA GLY A 251 -7.55 -1.11 -22.93
C GLY A 251 -7.19 -2.55 -23.27
N GLU A 252 -5.91 -2.83 -23.59
CA GLU A 252 -5.41 -4.17 -23.82
C GLU A 252 -5.49 -5.03 -22.55
N LEU A 253 -5.00 -4.51 -21.42
CA LEU A 253 -5.09 -5.16 -20.12
C LEU A 253 -6.54 -5.42 -19.71
N TYR A 254 -7.44 -4.46 -19.95
CA TYR A 254 -8.87 -4.64 -19.69
C TYR A 254 -9.49 -5.79 -20.50
N ASN A 255 -9.16 -5.90 -21.78
CA ASN A 255 -9.65 -7.00 -22.62
C ASN A 255 -9.17 -8.37 -22.09
N ASN A 256 -7.94 -8.45 -21.61
CA ASN A 256 -7.40 -9.67 -20.98
C ASN A 256 -8.09 -9.96 -19.63
N TYR A 257 -8.38 -8.92 -18.83
CA TYR A 257 -9.15 -9.03 -17.58
C TYR A 257 -10.55 -9.57 -17.83
N GLN A 258 -11.28 -9.03 -18.81
CA GLN A 258 -12.63 -9.47 -19.17
C GLN A 258 -12.69 -10.91 -19.69
N ASN A 259 -11.72 -11.29 -20.50
CA ASN A 259 -11.66 -12.62 -21.10
C ASN A 259 -11.07 -13.68 -20.16
N GLY A 260 -10.44 -13.27 -19.06
CA GLY A 260 -9.75 -14.15 -18.12
C GLY A 260 -8.52 -14.86 -18.71
N SER A 261 -8.09 -14.47 -19.92
CA SER A 261 -6.98 -15.07 -20.67
C SER A 261 -6.43 -14.09 -21.68
N GLY A 262 -5.26 -14.37 -22.25
CA GLY A 262 -4.60 -13.56 -23.26
C GLY A 262 -3.13 -13.33 -22.93
N ASP A 263 -2.51 -12.36 -23.60
CA ASP A 263 -1.09 -12.08 -23.48
C ASP A 263 -0.71 -11.48 -22.11
N TYR A 264 -1.68 -10.85 -21.43
CA TYR A 264 -1.51 -10.23 -20.10
C TYR A 264 -2.56 -10.77 -19.12
N PRO A 265 -2.50 -12.05 -18.70
CA PRO A 265 -3.44 -12.59 -17.73
C PRO A 265 -3.30 -11.87 -16.39
N GLN A 266 -4.43 -11.52 -15.78
CA GLN A 266 -4.48 -10.82 -14.49
C GLN A 266 -5.16 -11.69 -13.42
N MET A 267 -5.18 -11.22 -12.17
CA MET A 267 -5.93 -11.87 -11.11
C MET A 267 -7.39 -12.11 -11.55
N ARG A 268 -7.91 -13.30 -11.28
CA ARG A 268 -9.25 -13.77 -11.71
C ARG A 268 -10.24 -13.82 -10.56
N SER A 269 -9.73 -13.90 -9.34
CA SER A 269 -10.53 -14.00 -8.14
C SER A 269 -9.74 -13.54 -6.92
N MET A 270 -10.40 -13.49 -5.78
CA MET A 270 -9.78 -13.22 -4.49
C MET A 270 -8.65 -14.20 -4.12
N GLU A 271 -8.65 -15.41 -4.69
CA GLU A 271 -7.63 -16.43 -4.43
C GLU A 271 -6.31 -16.15 -5.16
N ASP A 272 -6.34 -15.28 -6.17
CA ASP A 272 -5.15 -14.82 -6.89
C ASP A 272 -4.47 -13.61 -6.23
N ARG A 273 -5.01 -13.10 -5.11
CA ARG A 273 -4.40 -11.97 -4.41
C ARG A 273 -3.03 -12.35 -3.85
N PRO A 274 -2.02 -11.47 -3.95
CA PRO A 274 -0.72 -11.68 -3.34
C PRO A 274 -0.83 -11.53 -1.82
N MET A 275 -1.03 -12.64 -1.14
CA MET A 275 -1.24 -12.69 0.31
C MET A 275 -0.12 -13.48 0.97
N VAL A 276 0.56 -12.86 1.94
CA VAL A 276 1.59 -13.55 2.72
C VAL A 276 0.99 -14.00 4.05
N PRO A 277 0.92 -15.31 4.34
CA PRO A 277 0.38 -15.79 5.58
C PRO A 277 1.31 -15.46 6.75
N PHE A 278 0.72 -15.10 7.88
CA PHE A 278 1.41 -15.02 9.16
C PHE A 278 1.46 -16.41 9.81
N SER A 279 2.46 -16.63 10.66
CA SER A 279 2.65 -17.89 11.37
C SER A 279 2.35 -17.72 12.86
N GLU A 280 1.58 -18.65 13.46
CA GLU A 280 1.46 -18.70 14.93
C GLU A 280 2.62 -19.42 15.59
N LEU A 281 3.26 -20.32 14.87
CA LEU A 281 4.33 -21.17 15.39
C LEU A 281 5.69 -20.49 15.38
N ASN A 282 5.84 -19.45 14.57
CA ASN A 282 7.07 -18.68 14.45
C ASN A 282 6.84 -17.26 14.98
N GLU A 283 7.36 -16.96 16.16
CA GLU A 283 7.22 -15.66 16.81
C GLU A 283 7.72 -14.49 15.94
N THR A 284 8.68 -14.74 15.05
CA THR A 284 9.21 -13.72 14.14
C THR A 284 8.30 -13.44 12.95
N GLU A 285 7.33 -14.30 12.71
CA GLU A 285 6.32 -14.20 11.64
C GLU A 285 4.90 -14.01 12.19
N HIS A 286 4.76 -13.62 13.46
CA HIS A 286 3.46 -13.26 14.02
C HIS A 286 2.88 -12.07 13.28
N THR A 287 1.54 -12.07 13.19
CA THR A 287 0.82 -10.91 12.66
C THR A 287 1.13 -9.67 13.51
N PRO A 288 1.41 -8.51 12.89
CA PRO A 288 1.57 -7.27 13.64
C PRO A 288 0.34 -6.93 14.49
N PHE A 289 -0.83 -7.43 14.15
CA PHE A 289 -2.06 -7.25 14.92
C PHE A 289 -2.03 -7.98 16.27
N PHE A 290 -1.27 -9.07 16.39
CA PHE A 290 -1.15 -9.82 17.65
C PHE A 290 -0.39 -9.05 18.73
N THR A 291 0.71 -8.41 18.36
CA THR A 291 1.49 -7.57 19.27
C THR A 291 0.81 -6.23 19.60
N MET A 292 -0.25 -5.90 18.89
CA MET A 292 -0.98 -4.64 18.99
C MET A 292 -2.04 -4.61 20.07
N THR A 293 -2.35 -5.73 20.70
CA THR A 293 -3.35 -5.81 21.79
C THR A 293 -2.97 -5.00 23.02
N SER A 294 -1.69 -4.65 23.16
CA SER A 294 -1.14 -3.98 24.34
C SER A 294 -0.66 -2.54 24.10
N GLY A 295 -0.79 -1.98 22.90
CA GLY A 295 -0.12 -0.71 22.59
C GLY A 295 -0.89 0.22 21.65
N ASN A 296 -0.26 0.64 20.60
CA ASN A 296 -0.59 1.80 19.77
C ASN A 296 -1.92 1.73 18.97
N TRP A 297 -2.53 0.55 18.78
CA TRP A 297 -3.85 0.46 18.15
C TRP A 297 -4.99 0.93 19.06
N ASN A 298 -4.81 0.87 20.38
CA ASN A 298 -5.74 1.45 21.34
C ASN A 298 -5.86 2.97 21.23
N THR A 299 -4.96 3.59 20.49
CA THR A 299 -4.90 5.03 20.30
C THR A 299 -5.55 5.51 19.00
N LEU A 300 -6.08 4.62 18.18
CA LEU A 300 -6.74 4.94 16.93
C LEU A 300 -8.26 4.77 17.09
N ALA A 301 -9.02 5.84 16.91
CA ALA A 301 -10.49 5.83 16.83
C ALA A 301 -10.93 5.97 15.39
N VAL A 302 -12.13 5.47 15.08
CA VAL A 302 -12.73 5.71 13.76
C VAL A 302 -12.98 7.21 13.56
N SER A 303 -12.68 7.73 12.36
CA SER A 303 -12.95 9.12 12.02
C SER A 303 -14.43 9.37 11.76
N ASP A 304 -14.88 10.61 11.97
CA ASP A 304 -16.21 11.07 11.59
C ASP A 304 -16.40 11.03 10.07
N VAL A 305 -15.33 11.24 9.31
CA VAL A 305 -15.30 11.17 7.84
C VAL A 305 -15.65 9.78 7.33
N LEU A 306 -15.09 8.72 7.94
CA LEU A 306 -15.41 7.35 7.59
C LEU A 306 -16.81 6.96 8.03
N VAL A 307 -17.18 7.31 9.26
CA VAL A 307 -18.51 7.02 9.82
C VAL A 307 -19.61 7.66 8.97
N ALA A 308 -19.44 8.92 8.59
CA ALA A 308 -20.40 9.62 7.73
C ALA A 308 -20.61 8.97 6.36
N ARG A 309 -19.61 8.22 5.85
CA ARG A 309 -19.70 7.55 4.54
C ARG A 309 -20.28 6.14 4.61
N MET A 310 -20.09 5.47 5.73
CA MET A 310 -20.44 4.05 5.84
C MET A 310 -21.69 3.78 6.67
N LEU A 311 -22.07 4.68 7.57
CA LEU A 311 -23.20 4.50 8.49
C LEU A 311 -24.31 5.52 8.26
N ASP A 312 -25.50 5.24 8.80
CA ASP A 312 -26.56 6.23 8.92
C ASP A 312 -26.24 7.17 10.08
N THR A 313 -26.12 8.47 9.79
CA THR A 313 -25.71 9.48 10.75
C THR A 313 -26.50 10.77 10.60
N ASP A 314 -26.64 11.53 11.70
CA ASP A 314 -27.02 12.95 11.69
C ASP A 314 -25.79 13.81 12.01
N GLU A 315 -25.63 14.90 11.28
CA GLU A 315 -24.70 15.94 11.69
C GLU A 315 -25.25 16.66 12.93
N LYS A 316 -24.46 16.77 13.96
CA LYS A 316 -24.76 17.39 15.26
C LYS A 316 -23.65 18.35 15.63
N VAL A 317 -24.01 19.28 16.52
CA VAL A 317 -23.05 20.15 17.20
C VAL A 317 -23.19 19.88 18.68
N ASP A 318 -22.08 19.54 19.35
CA ASP A 318 -22.08 19.30 20.79
C ASP A 318 -22.10 20.61 21.62
N SER A 319 -22.10 20.48 22.94
CA SER A 319 -22.11 21.62 23.86
C SER A 319 -20.89 22.54 23.77
N ASP A 320 -19.79 22.03 23.24
CA ASP A 320 -18.55 22.78 23.00
C ASP A 320 -18.46 23.40 21.59
N GLY A 321 -19.51 23.25 20.78
CA GLY A 321 -19.60 23.76 19.42
C GLY A 321 -18.85 22.90 18.39
N ILE A 322 -18.53 21.64 18.74
CA ILE A 322 -17.85 20.69 17.84
C ILE A 322 -18.89 20.00 16.96
N THR A 323 -18.74 20.15 15.66
CA THR A 323 -19.55 19.41 14.67
C THR A 323 -19.04 17.98 14.54
N TYR A 324 -19.94 17.00 14.62
CA TYR A 324 -19.63 15.56 14.48
C TYR A 324 -20.79 14.80 13.83
N HIS A 325 -20.53 13.60 13.35
CA HIS A 325 -21.55 12.69 12.83
C HIS A 325 -22.01 11.73 13.92
N GLN A 326 -23.24 11.95 14.42
CA GLN A 326 -23.87 11.07 15.38
C GLN A 326 -24.40 9.83 14.68
N TYR A 327 -23.91 8.65 15.07
CA TYR A 327 -24.47 7.38 14.61
C TYR A 327 -25.92 7.23 15.12
N LYS A 328 -26.82 6.93 14.18
CA LYS A 328 -28.16 6.49 14.50
C LYS A 328 -28.16 4.97 14.57
N PRO A 329 -28.51 4.36 15.73
CA PRO A 329 -28.81 2.95 15.73
C PRO A 329 -29.96 2.72 14.74
N SER A 330 -29.61 2.23 13.58
CA SER A 330 -30.57 2.02 12.51
C SER A 330 -31.65 1.08 13.04
N LYS A 331 -32.89 1.52 13.01
CA LYS A 331 -34.06 0.63 13.09
C LYS A 331 -34.17 -0.16 11.79
N TYR A 332 -33.02 -0.37 11.14
CA TYR A 332 -32.95 -1.02 9.86
C TYR A 332 -33.31 -2.50 10.07
N ASN A 333 -34.60 -2.72 10.06
CA ASN A 333 -35.12 -4.02 9.80
C ASN A 333 -34.99 -4.19 8.27
N VAL A 334 -34.23 -5.15 7.82
CA VAL A 334 -34.04 -5.55 6.42
C VAL A 334 -35.37 -5.70 5.64
N LEU A 335 -36.50 -5.58 6.35
CA LEU A 335 -37.86 -5.79 5.86
C LEU A 335 -38.66 -4.50 5.57
N SER A 336 -38.06 -3.33 5.71
CA SER A 336 -38.77 -2.08 5.39
C SER A 336 -37.96 -1.24 4.39
N PRO A 337 -38.10 -1.53 3.08
CA PRO A 337 -37.49 -0.69 2.04
C PRO A 337 -38.12 0.71 2.09
N GLY A 338 -37.31 1.73 2.28
CA GLY A 338 -37.73 3.11 2.00
C GLY A 338 -37.56 4.16 3.09
N SER A 339 -37.02 3.86 4.25
CA SER A 339 -36.81 4.86 5.28
C SER A 339 -35.44 4.73 5.97
N GLY A 340 -34.42 5.28 5.35
CA GLY A 340 -33.11 5.39 5.94
C GLY A 340 -31.98 5.10 4.96
N ARG A 341 -30.77 5.50 5.31
CA ARG A 341 -29.55 5.20 4.58
C ARG A 341 -29.17 3.74 4.81
N VAL A 342 -28.79 3.04 3.75
CA VAL A 342 -28.25 1.66 3.83
C VAL A 342 -26.81 1.70 4.29
N GLU A 343 -26.53 1.01 5.38
CA GLU A 343 -25.18 0.93 5.92
C GLU A 343 -24.26 0.03 5.07
N ASP A 344 -22.97 0.39 5.01
CA ASP A 344 -21.99 -0.38 4.27
C ASP A 344 -21.67 -1.71 4.99
N PRO A 345 -21.84 -2.87 4.34
CA PRO A 345 -21.60 -4.18 4.95
C PRO A 345 -20.15 -4.42 5.40
N ARG A 346 -19.18 -3.62 4.93
CA ARG A 346 -17.78 -3.71 5.34
C ARG A 346 -17.54 -3.11 6.72
N TYR A 347 -18.38 -2.17 7.17
CA TYR A 347 -18.16 -1.45 8.42
C TYR A 347 -18.08 -2.38 9.63
N ASP A 348 -19.06 -3.27 9.79
CA ASP A 348 -19.09 -4.22 10.91
C ASP A 348 -17.88 -5.18 10.94
N SER A 349 -17.21 -5.25 9.83
CA SER A 349 -15.99 -6.02 9.71
C SER A 349 -14.78 -5.31 10.31
N TRP A 350 -14.77 -4.00 10.30
CA TRP A 350 -13.62 -3.20 10.74
C TRP A 350 -13.82 -2.53 12.09
N TRP A 351 -15.02 -2.03 12.35
CA TRP A 351 -15.31 -1.16 13.48
C TRP A 351 -16.59 -1.53 14.19
N ARG A 352 -16.68 -1.14 15.45
CA ARG A 352 -17.96 -1.11 16.15
C ARG A 352 -18.71 0.16 15.75
N LYS A 353 -20.04 0.06 15.59
CA LYS A 353 -20.91 1.20 15.28
C LYS A 353 -20.87 2.20 16.42
N ALA A 354 -20.43 3.39 16.14
CA ALA A 354 -20.25 4.47 17.08
C ALA A 354 -20.18 5.82 16.36
N ASN A 355 -20.21 6.90 17.14
CA ASN A 355 -19.89 8.24 16.61
C ASN A 355 -18.43 8.26 16.16
N GLY A 356 -18.17 8.89 15.02
CA GLY A 356 -16.81 9.15 14.58
C GLY A 356 -16.14 10.26 15.39
N LEU A 357 -14.84 10.16 15.59
CA LEU A 357 -14.05 11.24 16.17
C LEU A 357 -13.75 12.28 15.08
N PRO A 358 -14.14 13.57 15.27
CA PRO A 358 -13.84 14.61 14.29
C PRO A 358 -12.34 14.79 14.08
N VAL A 359 -11.95 14.99 12.81
CA VAL A 359 -10.57 15.25 12.43
C VAL A 359 -10.15 16.68 12.76
N HIS A 360 -8.85 16.93 12.92
CA HIS A 360 -8.25 18.26 13.13
C HIS A 360 -8.74 19.03 14.34
N LEU A 361 -9.23 18.35 15.39
CA LEU A 361 -9.52 18.99 16.67
C LEU A 361 -8.24 19.39 17.40
N LEU A 362 -8.27 20.57 18.03
CA LEU A 362 -7.27 20.93 19.03
C LEU A 362 -7.26 19.90 20.17
N ASN A 363 -6.10 19.73 20.80
CA ASN A 363 -5.93 18.71 21.82
C ASN A 363 -6.98 18.75 22.94
N ASP A 364 -7.19 19.93 23.50
CA ASP A 364 -8.12 20.10 24.60
C ASP A 364 -9.58 19.85 24.18
N ALA A 365 -9.95 20.24 22.96
CA ALA A 365 -11.25 19.95 22.38
C ALA A 365 -11.44 18.44 22.17
N ARG A 366 -10.41 17.75 21.70
CA ARG A 366 -10.42 16.28 21.49
C ARG A 366 -10.59 15.53 22.82
N VAL A 367 -9.86 15.93 23.86
CA VAL A 367 -9.97 15.33 25.19
C VAL A 367 -11.38 15.56 25.75
N ARG A 368 -11.91 16.80 25.69
CA ARG A 368 -13.27 17.09 26.15
C ARG A 368 -14.33 16.28 25.38
N PHE A 369 -14.18 16.18 24.03
CA PHE A 369 -15.07 15.37 23.21
C PHE A 369 -15.08 13.90 23.66
N LEU A 370 -13.91 13.30 23.89
CA LEU A 370 -13.79 11.90 24.30
C LEU A 370 -14.28 11.63 25.72
N ASP A 371 -14.18 12.59 26.64
CA ASP A 371 -14.50 12.45 28.06
C ASP A 371 -15.91 12.95 28.43
N SER A 372 -16.61 13.62 27.50
CA SER A 372 -17.96 14.10 27.73
C SER A 372 -18.95 12.95 27.95
N ASP A 373 -19.99 13.16 28.79
CA ASP A 373 -21.05 12.16 29.01
C ASP A 373 -21.80 11.82 27.72
N GLU A 374 -21.86 12.75 26.78
CA GLU A 374 -22.47 12.58 25.45
C GLU A 374 -21.70 11.56 24.57
N HIS A 375 -20.37 11.57 24.62
CA HIS A 375 -19.52 10.78 23.73
C HIS A 375 -18.81 9.62 24.42
N LYS A 376 -18.67 9.66 25.76
CA LYS A 376 -17.87 8.71 26.53
C LYS A 376 -18.25 7.25 26.30
N SER A 377 -19.52 6.93 26.23
CA SER A 377 -20.00 5.57 25.98
C SER A 377 -19.77 5.14 24.55
N GLN A 378 -19.89 6.06 23.62
CA GLN A 378 -19.77 5.80 22.17
C GLN A 378 -18.32 5.92 21.69
N ALA A 379 -17.58 6.93 22.11
CA ALA A 379 -16.16 7.07 21.83
C ALA A 379 -15.33 5.93 22.45
N GLY A 380 -15.72 5.45 23.63
CA GLY A 380 -15.14 4.25 24.23
C GLY A 380 -15.32 2.98 23.38
N ASN A 381 -16.35 2.95 22.55
CA ASN A 381 -16.63 1.85 21.62
C ASN A 381 -15.97 2.04 20.25
N SER A 382 -15.56 3.26 19.90
CA SER A 382 -14.96 3.57 18.59
C SER A 382 -13.44 3.37 18.52
N ARG A 383 -12.79 2.98 19.61
CA ARG A 383 -11.34 2.73 19.62
C ARG A 383 -11.01 1.40 18.95
N VAL A 384 -10.12 1.46 17.96
CA VAL A 384 -9.63 0.27 17.22
C VAL A 384 -9.08 -0.81 18.14
N GLY A 385 -8.37 -0.44 19.19
CA GLY A 385 -7.76 -1.41 20.09
C GLY A 385 -8.75 -2.23 20.93
N ARG A 386 -10.01 -1.82 21.02
CA ARG A 386 -11.09 -2.66 21.57
C ARG A 386 -11.71 -3.61 20.55
N MET A 387 -11.32 -3.52 19.30
CA MET A 387 -11.70 -4.52 18.29
C MET A 387 -11.12 -5.90 18.61
N VAL A 388 -10.07 -5.98 19.39
CA VAL A 388 -9.31 -7.21 19.57
C VAL A 388 -9.87 -8.10 20.68
N ARG A 389 -10.35 -7.57 21.78
CA ARG A 389 -11.00 -8.37 22.83
C ARG A 389 -11.82 -7.47 23.77
N GLY A 390 -13.12 -7.51 23.66
CA GLY A 390 -14.01 -7.00 24.69
C GLY A 390 -14.69 -8.18 25.37
N LYS A 391 -14.46 -8.40 26.65
CA LYS A 391 -15.38 -9.25 27.39
C LYS A 391 -16.72 -8.54 27.43
N ASN A 392 -17.77 -9.21 26.96
CA ASN A 392 -19.13 -8.76 27.23
C ASN A 392 -19.30 -8.70 28.75
N PRO A 393 -19.59 -7.50 29.33
CA PRO A 393 -19.70 -7.37 30.76
C PRO A 393 -20.82 -8.23 31.37
N SER A 394 -21.81 -8.57 30.55
CA SER A 394 -22.99 -9.35 31.00
C SER A 394 -22.79 -10.86 30.89
N THR A 395 -21.99 -11.34 29.93
CA THR A 395 -21.80 -12.77 29.70
C THR A 395 -20.42 -13.28 30.10
N GLY A 396 -19.47 -12.37 30.34
CA GLY A 396 -18.05 -12.74 30.56
C GLY A 396 -17.34 -13.35 29.36
N ILE A 397 -18.04 -13.47 28.24
CA ILE A 397 -17.51 -14.05 26.99
C ILE A 397 -16.77 -12.96 26.23
N GLU A 398 -15.60 -13.31 25.68
CA GLU A 398 -14.87 -12.42 24.77
C GLU A 398 -15.66 -12.29 23.46
N GLU A 399 -16.21 -11.09 23.24
CA GLU A 399 -16.87 -10.74 21.99
C GLU A 399 -15.86 -10.05 21.06
N THR A 400 -15.63 -10.65 19.92
CA THR A 400 -14.83 -10.11 18.85
C THR A 400 -15.75 -9.53 17.78
N SER A 401 -15.37 -8.41 17.16
CA SER A 401 -16.04 -7.99 15.93
C SER A 401 -15.80 -9.03 14.82
N ALA A 402 -16.69 -9.14 13.84
CA ALA A 402 -16.69 -10.22 12.86
C ALA A 402 -15.36 -10.41 12.10
N ILE A 403 -14.61 -9.35 11.82
CA ILE A 403 -13.26 -9.49 11.22
C ILE A 403 -12.18 -9.73 12.26
N TRP A 404 -12.24 -9.05 13.38
CA TRP A 404 -11.21 -9.20 14.40
C TRP A 404 -11.36 -10.51 15.14
N GLY A 405 -12.61 -11.00 15.29
CA GLY A 405 -12.84 -12.41 15.61
C GLY A 405 -12.22 -13.33 14.59
N LYS A 406 -12.30 -12.97 13.29
CA LYS A 406 -11.72 -13.75 12.22
C LYS A 406 -10.26 -13.47 11.96
N ILE A 407 -9.78 -12.25 12.15
CA ILE A 407 -8.33 -11.99 12.19
C ILE A 407 -7.70 -12.70 13.37
N TYR A 408 -8.43 -12.95 14.45
CA TYR A 408 -8.02 -13.78 15.58
C TYR A 408 -8.20 -15.28 15.30
N ASP A 409 -9.27 -15.69 14.66
CA ASP A 409 -9.42 -17.06 14.12
C ASP A 409 -8.54 -17.31 12.91
N LEU A 410 -8.17 -16.23 12.21
CA LEU A 410 -7.17 -16.14 11.17
C LEU A 410 -5.74 -15.94 11.73
N GLN A 411 -5.54 -15.96 13.05
CA GLN A 411 -4.19 -16.09 13.63
C GLN A 411 -3.44 -17.25 13.00
N ASN A 412 -4.18 -18.30 12.65
CA ASN A 412 -3.66 -19.50 12.03
C ASN A 412 -3.55 -19.46 10.51
N ALA A 413 -4.14 -18.48 9.85
CA ALA A 413 -4.20 -18.44 8.39
C ALA A 413 -4.35 -17.02 7.81
N SER A 414 -4.23 -15.96 8.62
CA SER A 414 -4.42 -14.61 8.10
C SER A 414 -3.25 -14.21 7.24
N ALA A 415 -3.55 -13.98 6.00
CA ALA A 415 -2.69 -13.33 5.08
C ALA A 415 -3.23 -11.91 4.85
N TYR A 416 -2.35 -10.98 4.60
CA TYR A 416 -2.72 -9.61 4.27
C TYR A 416 -2.46 -9.36 2.78
N PRO A 417 -3.43 -8.83 2.03
CA PRO A 417 -3.23 -8.63 0.61
C PRO A 417 -2.31 -7.43 0.36
N LEU A 418 -1.33 -7.62 -0.53
CA LEU A 418 -0.51 -6.54 -1.07
C LEU A 418 -1.23 -5.80 -2.22
N MET A 419 -2.20 -6.47 -2.82
CA MET A 419 -3.12 -5.94 -3.81
C MET A 419 -4.47 -6.64 -3.69
N GLN A 420 -5.56 -5.88 -3.67
CA GLN A 420 -6.92 -6.41 -3.67
C GLN A 420 -7.35 -6.79 -5.09
N TYR A 421 -8.16 -7.83 -5.21
CA TYR A 421 -8.78 -8.19 -6.49
C TYR A 421 -9.78 -7.13 -6.95
N SER A 422 -10.57 -6.60 -6.01
CA SER A 422 -11.52 -5.52 -6.26
C SER A 422 -10.88 -4.26 -6.86
N GLU A 423 -9.59 -4.04 -6.62
CA GLU A 423 -8.86 -2.88 -7.15
C GLU A 423 -8.86 -2.84 -8.68
N LEU A 424 -8.77 -3.98 -9.35
CA LEU A 424 -8.79 -4.04 -10.82
C LEU A 424 -10.12 -3.50 -11.38
N ALA A 425 -11.24 -3.89 -10.79
CA ALA A 425 -12.53 -3.39 -11.21
C ALA A 425 -12.63 -1.85 -11.06
N PHE A 426 -12.11 -1.29 -9.96
CA PHE A 426 -12.07 0.17 -9.77
C PHE A 426 -11.11 0.87 -10.73
N ILE A 427 -9.95 0.29 -11.04
CA ILE A 427 -9.00 0.81 -12.04
C ILE A 427 -9.71 0.94 -13.40
N TYR A 428 -10.38 -0.13 -13.84
CA TYR A 428 -11.07 -0.11 -15.13
C TYR A 428 -12.33 0.74 -15.11
N ALA A 429 -13.05 0.81 -13.99
CA ALA A 429 -14.18 1.74 -13.85
C ALA A 429 -13.72 3.19 -14.01
N GLU A 430 -12.60 3.58 -13.39
CA GLU A 430 -12.01 4.91 -13.55
C GLU A 430 -11.57 5.17 -15.00
N ALA A 431 -10.84 4.23 -15.61
CA ALA A 431 -10.40 4.36 -17.00
C ALA A 431 -11.58 4.50 -17.98
N GLY A 432 -12.67 3.78 -17.71
CA GLY A 432 -13.92 3.91 -18.46
C GLY A 432 -14.59 5.27 -18.27
N ALA A 433 -14.74 5.72 -17.02
CA ALA A 433 -15.33 7.02 -16.69
C ALA A 433 -14.53 8.21 -17.26
N ARG A 434 -13.21 8.06 -17.38
CA ARG A 434 -12.32 9.04 -18.04
C ARG A 434 -12.33 8.96 -19.56
N GLY A 435 -13.00 7.96 -20.14
CA GLY A 435 -13.03 7.76 -21.60
C GLY A 435 -11.76 7.16 -22.20
N TRP A 436 -10.84 6.67 -21.37
CA TRP A 436 -9.58 6.06 -21.85
C TRP A 436 -9.78 4.68 -22.46
N ILE A 437 -10.84 3.98 -22.08
CA ILE A 437 -11.23 2.69 -22.65
C ILE A 437 -12.60 2.84 -23.29
N SER A 438 -12.63 2.96 -24.62
CA SER A 438 -13.85 3.30 -25.38
C SER A 438 -14.98 2.27 -25.22
N SER A 439 -14.66 0.98 -25.09
CA SER A 439 -15.65 -0.10 -24.93
C SER A 439 -16.48 -0.01 -23.64
N ILE A 440 -16.01 0.72 -22.65
CA ILE A 440 -16.68 0.91 -21.35
C ILE A 440 -16.82 2.38 -20.95
N SER A 441 -16.62 3.30 -21.87
CA SER A 441 -16.74 4.74 -21.59
C SER A 441 -18.20 5.21 -21.44
N GLY A 442 -19.16 4.39 -21.85
CA GLY A 442 -20.58 4.63 -21.56
C GLY A 442 -20.91 4.39 -20.10
N PHE A 443 -21.89 5.19 -19.56
CA PHE A 443 -22.30 5.14 -18.16
C PHE A 443 -22.56 3.70 -17.64
N GLY A 444 -23.24 2.86 -18.42
CA GLY A 444 -23.48 1.47 -18.05
C GLY A 444 -22.22 0.61 -17.95
N GLY A 445 -21.18 0.90 -18.74
CA GLY A 445 -19.93 0.13 -18.77
C GLY A 445 -19.15 0.28 -17.48
N TYR A 446 -18.73 1.49 -17.12
CA TYR A 446 -17.98 1.74 -15.90
C TYR A 446 -18.84 1.58 -14.62
N MET A 447 -20.16 1.74 -14.73
CA MET A 447 -21.10 1.47 -13.65
C MET A 447 -21.09 0.00 -13.24
N ASN A 448 -21.10 -0.92 -14.21
CA ASN A 448 -21.02 -2.35 -13.91
C ASN A 448 -19.70 -2.69 -13.22
N LEU A 449 -18.60 -2.12 -13.66
CA LEU A 449 -17.29 -2.30 -13.01
C LEU A 449 -17.25 -1.72 -11.59
N LEU A 450 -17.90 -0.57 -11.36
CA LEU A 450 -18.06 -0.04 -10.01
C LEU A 450 -18.83 -1.01 -9.11
N LYS A 451 -19.95 -1.57 -9.59
CA LYS A 451 -20.70 -2.60 -8.86
C LYS A 451 -19.85 -3.82 -8.55
N ASP A 452 -19.10 -4.30 -9.54
CA ASP A 452 -18.21 -5.45 -9.35
C ASP A 452 -17.14 -5.13 -8.29
N GLY A 453 -16.50 -3.97 -8.37
CA GLY A 453 -15.51 -3.55 -7.38
C GLY A 453 -16.07 -3.47 -5.96
N ILE A 454 -17.27 -2.89 -5.78
CA ILE A 454 -17.94 -2.83 -4.49
C ILE A 454 -18.26 -4.24 -4.00
N THR A 455 -18.84 -5.09 -4.86
CA THR A 455 -19.21 -6.47 -4.51
C THR A 455 -17.99 -7.27 -4.07
N GLN A 456 -16.93 -7.27 -4.88
CA GLN A 456 -15.68 -7.97 -4.56
C GLN A 456 -15.08 -7.45 -3.25
N SER A 457 -15.05 -6.14 -3.06
CA SER A 457 -14.55 -5.54 -1.82
C SER A 457 -15.35 -5.96 -0.58
N ILE A 458 -16.68 -6.06 -0.69
CA ILE A 458 -17.51 -6.56 0.41
C ILE A 458 -17.14 -8.00 0.75
N LEU A 459 -17.01 -8.86 -0.25
CA LEU A 459 -16.64 -10.27 -0.07
C LEU A 459 -15.20 -10.43 0.46
N GLU A 460 -14.28 -9.58 0.04
CA GLU A 460 -12.90 -9.57 0.53
C GLU A 460 -12.82 -9.27 2.03
N TRP A 461 -13.65 -8.32 2.49
CA TRP A 461 -13.65 -7.88 3.88
C TRP A 461 -14.68 -8.61 4.77
N ASN A 462 -15.74 -9.14 4.19
CA ASN A 462 -16.75 -9.90 4.91
C ASN A 462 -17.04 -11.25 4.26
N PRO A 463 -16.20 -12.26 4.47
CA PRO A 463 -16.34 -13.58 3.85
C PRO A 463 -17.55 -14.40 4.35
N TYR A 464 -18.40 -13.84 5.24
CA TYR A 464 -19.63 -14.47 5.72
C TYR A 464 -20.86 -14.09 4.90
N VAL A 465 -20.76 -13.00 4.12
CA VAL A 465 -21.83 -12.59 3.21
C VAL A 465 -21.62 -13.19 1.82
N LYS A 466 -22.72 -13.38 1.12
CA LYS A 466 -22.73 -13.84 -0.29
C LYS A 466 -23.20 -12.69 -1.17
N VAL A 467 -22.91 -12.81 -2.46
CA VAL A 467 -23.32 -11.82 -3.45
C VAL A 467 -24.82 -11.58 -3.48
N ASP A 468 -25.61 -12.62 -3.25
CA ASP A 468 -27.07 -12.62 -3.25
C ASP A 468 -27.71 -12.31 -1.89
N ASP A 469 -26.91 -12.05 -0.86
CA ASP A 469 -27.45 -11.64 0.43
C ASP A 469 -28.23 -10.32 0.29
N PRO A 470 -29.46 -10.23 0.84
CA PRO A 470 -30.32 -9.06 0.73
C PRO A 470 -29.61 -7.75 1.12
N MET A 471 -28.78 -7.79 2.15
CA MET A 471 -28.01 -6.64 2.61
C MET A 471 -26.99 -6.14 1.55
N VAL A 472 -26.32 -7.06 0.86
CA VAL A 472 -25.35 -6.73 -0.21
C VAL A 472 -26.09 -6.16 -1.41
N VAL A 473 -27.16 -6.83 -1.85
CA VAL A 473 -27.98 -6.40 -2.99
C VAL A 473 -28.58 -5.01 -2.74
N GLU A 474 -29.08 -4.78 -1.54
CA GLU A 474 -29.69 -3.49 -1.18
C GLU A 474 -28.66 -2.37 -1.11
N TYR A 475 -27.48 -2.65 -0.52
CA TYR A 475 -26.38 -1.69 -0.50
C TYR A 475 -25.89 -1.33 -1.92
N LEU A 476 -25.74 -2.32 -2.79
CA LEU A 476 -25.37 -2.07 -4.19
C LEU A 476 -26.42 -1.21 -4.91
N ASN A 477 -27.71 -1.50 -4.71
CA ASN A 477 -28.78 -0.70 -5.27
C ASN A 477 -28.77 0.74 -4.72
N TYR A 478 -28.50 0.89 -3.43
CA TYR A 478 -28.34 2.21 -2.81
C TYR A 478 -27.15 2.97 -3.41
N CYS A 479 -25.99 2.35 -3.56
CA CYS A 479 -24.81 2.99 -4.16
C CYS A 479 -25.02 3.44 -5.60
N VAL A 480 -25.88 2.77 -6.35
CA VAL A 480 -26.09 3.00 -7.79
C VAL A 480 -27.29 3.89 -8.08
N ASN A 481 -28.38 3.75 -7.33
CA ASN A 481 -29.65 4.42 -7.56
C ASN A 481 -29.96 5.47 -6.49
N GLY A 482 -29.23 5.48 -5.40
CA GLY A 482 -29.47 6.34 -4.25
C GLY A 482 -28.60 7.59 -4.23
N ALA A 483 -28.73 8.31 -3.14
CA ALA A 483 -27.91 9.47 -2.84
C ALA A 483 -26.58 9.04 -2.27
N LEU A 484 -25.55 9.03 -3.11
CA LEU A 484 -24.16 8.89 -2.62
C LEU A 484 -23.80 10.10 -1.74
N TYR A 485 -23.36 9.83 -0.52
CA TYR A 485 -22.63 10.72 0.40
C TYR A 485 -23.09 12.18 0.59
N SER A 486 -23.64 12.81 -0.45
CA SER A 486 -24.06 14.22 -0.46
C SER A 486 -25.53 14.43 -0.75
N GLY A 487 -26.35 13.36 -0.78
CA GLY A 487 -27.74 13.44 -1.20
C GLY A 487 -27.92 13.54 -2.72
N GLN A 488 -26.83 13.41 -3.50
CA GLN A 488 -26.90 13.47 -4.97
C GLN A 488 -27.07 12.07 -5.57
N THR A 489 -27.92 11.96 -6.57
CA THR A 489 -28.05 10.73 -7.37
C THR A 489 -26.78 10.51 -8.19
N PHE A 490 -26.29 9.28 -8.23
CA PHE A 490 -25.15 8.91 -9.05
C PHE A 490 -25.43 9.16 -10.54
N ASN A 491 -24.53 9.88 -11.18
CA ASN A 491 -24.59 10.22 -12.61
C ASN A 491 -23.16 10.36 -13.18
N SER A 492 -23.06 10.72 -14.46
CA SER A 492 -21.76 10.91 -15.12
C SER A 492 -20.87 11.97 -14.46
N ASP A 493 -21.47 13.01 -13.88
CA ASP A 493 -20.72 14.16 -13.35
C ASP A 493 -20.03 13.86 -12.02
N ASN A 494 -20.59 12.91 -11.22
CA ASN A 494 -20.02 12.48 -9.95
C ASN A 494 -19.42 11.06 -10.00
N ALA A 495 -19.30 10.47 -11.19
CA ALA A 495 -18.83 9.10 -11.36
C ALA A 495 -17.42 8.86 -10.78
N LEU A 496 -16.49 9.77 -11.03
CA LEU A 496 -15.11 9.66 -10.52
C LEU A 496 -15.07 9.75 -8.99
N GLU A 497 -15.84 10.67 -8.38
CA GLU A 497 -15.95 10.75 -6.93
C GLU A 497 -16.47 9.44 -6.33
N ALA A 498 -17.49 8.86 -6.93
CA ALA A 498 -18.08 7.61 -6.47
C ALA A 498 -17.10 6.44 -6.59
N ILE A 499 -16.49 6.26 -7.76
CA ILE A 499 -15.52 5.19 -8.02
C ILE A 499 -14.34 5.28 -7.04
N LEU A 500 -13.75 6.45 -6.91
CA LEU A 500 -12.56 6.65 -6.07
C LEU A 500 -12.86 6.63 -4.58
N THR A 501 -14.06 7.05 -4.16
CA THR A 501 -14.51 6.90 -2.77
C THR A 501 -14.72 5.42 -2.43
N HIS A 502 -15.34 4.65 -3.30
CA HIS A 502 -15.50 3.21 -3.08
C HIS A 502 -14.18 2.45 -3.15
N LYS A 503 -13.26 2.87 -4.01
CA LYS A 503 -11.89 2.35 -4.04
C LYS A 503 -11.16 2.63 -2.72
N TRP A 504 -11.27 3.86 -2.19
CA TRP A 504 -10.74 4.21 -0.87
C TRP A 504 -11.32 3.32 0.23
N LEU A 505 -12.64 3.08 0.26
CA LEU A 505 -13.25 2.16 1.21
C LEU A 505 -12.71 0.73 1.04
N ALA A 506 -12.50 0.25 -0.19
CA ALA A 506 -11.95 -1.07 -0.45
C ALA A 506 -10.51 -1.22 0.07
N GLN A 507 -9.71 -0.17 0.01
CA GLN A 507 -8.29 -0.14 0.36
C GLN A 507 -8.03 0.12 1.85
N PHE A 508 -8.97 -0.14 2.74
CA PHE A 508 -8.88 0.21 4.17
C PHE A 508 -7.51 -0.12 4.77
N PHE A 509 -6.98 -1.30 4.73
CA PHE A 509 -5.65 -1.61 5.26
C PHE A 509 -4.48 -1.35 4.28
N ILE A 510 -4.77 -0.94 3.06
CA ILE A 510 -3.76 -0.61 2.03
C ILE A 510 -3.70 0.91 1.85
N GLY A 511 -3.63 1.62 2.96
CA GLY A 511 -3.75 3.08 2.99
C GLY A 511 -2.70 3.85 2.18
N ILE A 512 -1.56 3.24 1.86
CA ILE A 512 -0.57 3.84 0.97
C ILE A 512 -1.14 4.01 -0.45
N GLU A 513 -1.89 3.03 -0.95
CA GLU A 513 -2.55 3.12 -2.27
C GLU A 513 -3.66 4.17 -2.27
N SER A 514 -4.46 4.23 -1.20
CA SER A 514 -5.45 5.28 -1.03
C SER A 514 -4.82 6.67 -1.01
N TRP A 515 -3.67 6.82 -0.35
CA TRP A 515 -2.93 8.09 -0.34
C TRP A 515 -2.40 8.44 -1.73
N CYS A 516 -1.97 7.48 -2.50
CA CYS A 516 -1.59 7.68 -3.89
C CYS A 516 -2.79 8.12 -4.75
N ASP A 517 -3.93 7.45 -4.63
CA ASP A 517 -5.14 7.82 -5.38
C ASP A 517 -5.61 9.24 -5.01
N TYR A 518 -5.61 9.60 -3.73
CA TYR A 518 -5.93 10.97 -3.31
C TYR A 518 -4.97 12.00 -3.91
N ARG A 519 -3.69 11.76 -3.84
CA ARG A 519 -2.68 12.69 -4.41
C ARG A 519 -2.84 12.86 -5.91
N ARG A 520 -3.15 11.79 -6.62
CA ARG A 520 -3.34 11.75 -8.06
C ARG A 520 -4.64 12.45 -8.51
N THR A 521 -5.72 12.29 -7.76
CA THR A 521 -7.08 12.65 -8.20
C THR A 521 -7.77 13.70 -7.33
N GLY A 522 -7.36 13.85 -6.09
CA GLY A 522 -8.07 14.63 -5.07
C GLY A 522 -9.24 13.90 -4.40
N TYR A 523 -9.55 12.66 -4.80
CA TYR A 523 -10.61 11.87 -4.20
C TYR A 523 -10.07 10.75 -3.29
N PRO A 524 -10.82 10.35 -2.26
CA PRO A 524 -12.11 10.92 -1.84
C PRO A 524 -11.95 12.36 -1.34
N LEU A 525 -13.02 13.15 -1.35
CA LEU A 525 -12.98 14.49 -0.76
C LEU A 525 -12.78 14.35 0.75
N LEU A 526 -11.59 14.66 1.22
CA LEU A 526 -11.18 14.61 2.62
C LEU A 526 -11.26 16.00 3.24
N LYS A 527 -11.45 16.04 4.56
CA LYS A 527 -11.51 17.27 5.35
C LYS A 527 -10.07 17.73 5.63
N THR A 528 -9.59 18.74 4.94
CA THR A 528 -8.20 19.20 5.10
C THR A 528 -8.06 20.47 5.93
N ASN A 529 -9.18 21.18 6.20
CA ASN A 529 -9.23 22.34 7.06
C ASN A 529 -9.62 21.96 8.51
N GLY A 530 -9.23 22.80 9.43
CA GLY A 530 -9.57 22.66 10.85
C GLY A 530 -8.58 23.37 11.75
N PRO A 531 -8.94 23.63 13.00
CA PRO A 531 -8.13 24.48 13.91
C PRO A 531 -6.74 23.89 14.23
N ALA A 532 -6.58 22.57 14.10
CA ALA A 532 -5.31 21.89 14.35
C ALA A 532 -4.57 21.49 13.06
N ALA A 533 -5.17 21.70 11.89
CA ALA A 533 -4.53 21.31 10.62
C ALA A 533 -3.28 22.17 10.36
N GLY A 534 -2.13 21.51 10.35
CA GLY A 534 -0.83 22.08 10.01
C GLY A 534 -0.53 22.01 8.50
N ASN A 535 0.73 22.13 8.15
CA ASN A 535 1.21 22.01 6.76
C ASN A 535 0.45 22.94 5.77
N ASP A 536 0.02 24.13 6.24
CA ASP A 536 -0.84 25.09 5.52
C ASP A 536 -2.19 24.49 5.07
N GLN A 537 -2.72 23.55 5.85
CA GLN A 537 -3.94 22.80 5.55
C GLN A 537 -3.85 21.99 4.25
N ILE A 538 -2.65 21.57 3.90
CA ILE A 538 -2.38 20.66 2.76
C ILE A 538 -2.09 19.29 3.33
N LEU A 539 -2.87 18.29 2.95
CA LEU A 539 -2.54 16.90 3.23
C LEU A 539 -1.16 16.60 2.62
N PRO A 540 -0.22 16.03 3.38
CA PRO A 540 1.12 15.74 2.89
C PRO A 540 1.10 14.98 1.56
N THR A 541 1.81 15.52 0.57
CA THR A 541 1.88 14.98 -0.79
C THR A 541 3.08 14.09 -1.02
N ARG A 542 4.01 14.07 -0.07
CA ARG A 542 5.18 13.17 -0.01
C ARG A 542 5.69 13.06 1.42
N MET A 543 6.50 12.04 1.69
CA MET A 543 7.36 12.01 2.87
C MET A 543 8.66 12.76 2.58
N ARG A 544 9.23 13.38 3.62
CA ARG A 544 10.57 13.97 3.50
C ARG A 544 11.61 12.87 3.35
N TYR A 545 12.70 13.15 2.67
CA TYR A 545 13.87 12.27 2.73
C TYR A 545 14.42 12.22 4.16
N PRO A 546 15.03 11.10 4.60
CA PRO A 546 15.74 11.04 5.87
C PRO A 546 16.82 12.11 6.00
N SER A 547 16.99 12.68 7.18
CA SER A 547 18.02 13.67 7.43
C SER A 547 19.44 13.10 7.29
N ASP A 548 19.60 11.81 7.55
CA ASP A 548 20.86 11.08 7.38
C ASP A 548 21.38 11.09 5.94
N GLU A 549 20.51 11.27 4.94
CA GLU A 549 20.91 11.38 3.53
C GLU A 549 21.90 12.53 3.29
N LEU A 550 21.80 13.60 4.06
CA LEU A 550 22.77 14.70 4.00
C LEU A 550 24.22 14.24 4.26
N TYR A 551 24.38 13.22 5.11
CA TYR A 551 25.69 12.69 5.49
C TYR A 551 26.05 11.41 4.74
N ARG A 552 25.06 10.60 4.40
CA ARG A 552 25.27 9.31 3.70
C ARG A 552 25.42 9.50 2.19
N ASN A 553 24.78 10.53 1.64
CA ASN A 553 24.77 10.83 0.21
C ASN A 553 25.00 12.33 -0.05
N PRO A 554 26.12 12.89 0.41
CA PRO A 554 26.33 14.35 0.50
C PRO A 554 26.40 15.06 -0.86
N GLN A 555 26.58 14.35 -1.95
CA GLN A 555 26.63 14.93 -3.30
C GLN A 555 25.25 14.87 -3.98
N ALA A 556 24.69 13.68 -4.11
CA ALA A 556 23.46 13.47 -4.87
C ALA A 556 22.19 13.95 -4.13
N TYR A 557 22.19 13.94 -2.79
CA TYR A 557 21.04 14.42 -2.03
C TYR A 557 20.75 15.92 -2.23
N PRO A 558 21.72 16.86 -2.12
CA PRO A 558 21.47 18.26 -2.44
C PRO A 558 21.06 18.48 -3.90
N GLU A 559 21.67 17.77 -4.84
CA GLU A 559 21.31 17.86 -6.27
C GLU A 559 19.85 17.45 -6.51
N ALA A 560 19.36 16.39 -5.83
CA ALA A 560 17.98 15.98 -5.90
C ALA A 560 17.03 17.05 -5.32
N LEU A 561 17.38 17.64 -4.17
CA LEU A 561 16.58 18.72 -3.59
C LEU A 561 16.48 19.92 -4.52
N ASP A 562 17.59 20.36 -5.12
CA ASP A 562 17.61 21.51 -6.01
C ASP A 562 16.84 21.25 -7.31
N ARG A 563 16.94 20.02 -7.85
CA ARG A 563 16.35 19.65 -9.13
C ARG A 563 14.82 19.76 -9.14
N TRP A 564 14.14 19.37 -8.06
CA TRP A 564 12.67 19.32 -8.09
C TRP A 564 11.96 19.84 -6.84
N LEU A 565 12.66 20.03 -5.71
CA LEU A 565 12.08 20.52 -4.45
C LEU A 565 12.40 21.97 -4.13
N GLY A 566 13.09 22.71 -5.03
CA GLY A 566 13.51 24.07 -4.80
C GLY A 566 14.47 24.21 -3.62
N GLY A 567 15.33 23.21 -3.39
CA GLY A 567 16.34 23.19 -2.34
C GLY A 567 15.80 22.87 -0.93
N THR A 568 14.51 22.56 -0.78
CA THR A 568 13.90 22.35 0.55
C THR A 568 13.22 20.99 0.66
N ASN A 569 13.66 20.15 1.60
CA ASN A 569 13.04 18.89 1.92
C ASN A 569 11.73 19.09 2.68
N ASN A 570 10.59 19.05 1.97
CA ASN A 570 9.27 19.37 2.49
C ASN A 570 8.23 18.27 2.19
N ASN A 571 7.04 18.38 2.81
CA ASN A 571 5.91 17.46 2.61
C ASN A 571 4.82 18.03 1.69
N LYS A 572 5.05 19.18 1.03
CA LYS A 572 4.04 19.92 0.26
C LYS A 572 4.22 19.80 -1.24
N SER A 573 5.44 19.49 -1.70
CA SER A 573 5.74 19.34 -3.11
C SER A 573 5.09 18.06 -3.63
N ASP A 574 4.37 18.18 -4.73
CA ASP A 574 3.78 17.01 -5.39
C ASP A 574 4.90 16.17 -6.02
N VAL A 575 4.78 14.86 -5.91
CA VAL A 575 5.60 13.93 -6.69
C VAL A 575 5.19 14.03 -8.17
N TRP A 576 6.05 13.60 -9.09
CA TRP A 576 5.86 13.84 -10.52
C TRP A 576 4.47 13.46 -11.04
N TRP A 577 4.00 12.24 -10.79
CA TRP A 577 2.71 11.77 -11.31
C TRP A 577 1.50 12.43 -10.63
N ALA A 578 1.65 13.03 -9.46
CA ALA A 578 0.57 13.71 -8.72
C ALA A 578 0.41 15.19 -9.12
N ALA A 579 1.42 15.77 -9.75
CA ALA A 579 1.46 17.19 -10.13
C ALA A 579 0.65 17.43 -11.42
N THR A 580 -0.68 17.31 -11.38
CA THR A 580 -1.60 17.59 -12.48
C THR A 580 -2.56 18.72 -12.12
N ALA A 581 -3.03 19.46 -13.13
CA ALA A 581 -3.99 20.54 -12.94
C ALA A 581 -5.29 20.03 -12.30
N GLU A 582 -5.80 18.87 -12.76
CA GLU A 582 -7.01 18.25 -12.23
C GLU A 582 -6.88 17.90 -10.75
N SER A 583 -5.79 17.21 -10.37
CA SER A 583 -5.56 16.79 -8.98
C SER A 583 -5.50 17.99 -8.03
N TYR A 584 -4.81 19.05 -8.44
CA TYR A 584 -4.71 20.28 -7.66
C TYR A 584 -6.09 20.93 -7.42
N GLN A 585 -6.88 21.12 -8.49
CA GLN A 585 -8.21 21.73 -8.40
C GLN A 585 -9.17 20.90 -7.52
N THR A 586 -9.12 19.57 -7.64
CA THR A 586 -10.00 18.70 -6.84
C THR A 586 -9.61 18.71 -5.36
N ARG A 587 -8.31 18.69 -5.04
CA ARG A 587 -7.84 18.79 -3.66
C ARG A 587 -8.20 20.11 -2.99
N LEU A 588 -8.34 21.21 -3.75
CA LEU A 588 -8.81 22.49 -3.22
C LEU A 588 -10.27 22.44 -2.73
N LYS A 589 -11.12 21.57 -3.30
CA LYS A 589 -12.52 21.41 -2.84
C LYS A 589 -12.61 20.89 -1.40
N GLY A 590 -11.65 20.08 -0.95
CA GLY A 590 -11.60 19.57 0.44
C GLY A 590 -11.24 20.64 1.48
N ARG A 591 -10.88 21.85 1.05
CA ARG A 591 -10.57 23.00 1.95
C ARG A 591 -11.78 23.89 2.21
N GLN A 592 -12.87 23.70 1.48
CA GLN A 592 -14.13 24.40 1.68
C GLN A 592 -15.01 23.65 2.65
#